data_8145d8b2a3212db7ca94579680959ee6
#
_entry.id   8145d8b2a3212db7ca94579680959ee6
#
_cell.length_a   1.000
_cell.length_b   1.000
_cell.length_c   1.000
_cell.angle_alpha   90.00
_cell.angle_beta   90.00
_cell.angle_gamma   90.00
#
_symmetry.space_group_name_H-M   'P 1'
#
loop_
_entity.id
_entity.type
_entity.pdbx_description
1 polymer ?
#
loop_
_entity_poly.entity_id
_entity_poly.type
_entity_poly.pdbx_seq_one_letter_code
_entity_poly.pdbx_strand_id
1 'polypeptide(L)'
;MLYLDVTARNEWASQLAFTDELNIFYPSVGLSAVISSMADLSKTGISFLKIRTSYAEVGNPPQRYITGRNYSIKGGVVTTETIAPATHLRPERTKSFEVGMNAKFLDNKIWADFTYYNTATYNQLFCYDAPPSTGYKKAYLNAGKVNNWGIEAVAGYKNT
;
A
#
# COMPACT_ATOMS: atom_id res chain seq x y z
N MET A 1 -7.55 24.65 -13.13
CA MET A 1 -7.69 24.51 -11.68
C MET A 1 -6.76 23.40 -11.21
N LEU A 2 -5.90 23.66 -10.20
CA LEU A 2 -4.90 22.72 -9.71
C LEU A 2 -5.19 22.42 -8.23
N TYR A 3 -5.11 21.16 -7.84
CA TYR A 3 -5.29 20.69 -6.46
C TYR A 3 -4.08 19.88 -6.06
N LEU A 4 -3.55 20.18 -4.89
CA LEU A 4 -2.50 19.43 -4.21
C LEU A 4 -3.05 18.91 -2.90
N ASP A 5 -2.89 17.62 -2.66
CA ASP A 5 -3.19 16.95 -1.40
C ASP A 5 -1.90 16.35 -0.84
N VAL A 6 -1.59 16.63 0.41
CA VAL A 6 -0.41 16.07 1.08
C VAL A 6 -0.86 15.58 2.44
N THR A 7 -0.62 14.32 2.71
CA THR A 7 -0.90 13.73 4.02
C THR A 7 0.31 12.99 4.55
N ALA A 8 0.42 12.93 5.86
CA ALA A 8 1.43 12.14 6.55
C ALA A 8 0.86 11.58 7.83
N ARG A 9 1.18 10.34 8.12
CA ARG A 9 0.82 9.67 9.37
C ARG A 9 2.06 8.98 9.94
N ASN A 10 2.22 9.08 11.25
CA ASN A 10 3.19 8.27 11.98
C ASN A 10 2.46 7.42 13.01
N GLU A 11 2.75 6.14 13.05
CA GLU A 11 2.07 5.17 13.91
C GLU A 11 3.10 4.38 14.72
N TRP A 12 2.87 4.29 16.03
CA TRP A 12 3.62 3.42 16.92
C TRP A 12 2.76 2.18 17.20
N ALA A 13 3.23 1.03 16.75
CA ALA A 13 2.49 -0.22 16.88
C ALA A 13 3.14 -1.12 17.93
N SER A 14 2.34 -1.60 18.89
CA SER A 14 2.82 -2.53 19.92
C SER A 14 3.33 -3.86 19.34
N GLN A 15 2.90 -4.22 18.13
CA GLN A 15 3.37 -5.38 17.38
C GLN A 15 4.86 -5.28 16.98
N LEU A 16 5.38 -4.04 16.96
CA LEU A 16 6.79 -3.75 16.67
C LEU A 16 7.66 -3.71 17.93
N ALA A 17 7.08 -3.96 19.11
CA ALA A 17 7.87 -4.07 20.34
C ALA A 17 8.94 -5.15 20.18
N PHE A 18 10.16 -4.85 20.66
CA PHE A 18 11.34 -5.71 20.51
C PHE A 18 11.90 -5.87 19.10
N THR A 19 11.49 -5.04 18.16
CA THR A 19 12.07 -4.95 16.81
C THR A 19 12.93 -3.70 16.66
N ASP A 20 13.67 -3.60 15.54
CA ASP A 20 14.54 -2.45 15.26
C ASP A 20 13.76 -1.19 14.87
N GLU A 21 12.52 -1.32 14.38
CA GLU A 21 11.65 -0.22 13.95
C GLU A 21 10.39 -0.18 14.82
N LEU A 22 10.26 0.83 15.68
CA LEU A 22 9.13 0.97 16.61
C LEU A 22 7.95 1.74 16.03
N ASN A 23 8.16 2.45 14.94
CA ASN A 23 7.16 3.29 14.30
C ASN A 23 7.16 3.12 12.80
N ILE A 24 6.03 3.43 12.20
CA ILE A 24 5.84 3.39 10.75
C ILE A 24 5.35 4.76 10.29
N PHE A 25 6.08 5.36 9.37
CA PHE A 25 5.72 6.64 8.76
C PHE A 25 5.11 6.41 7.38
N TYR A 26 3.96 7.03 7.13
CA TYR A 26 3.18 6.92 5.90
C TYR A 26 2.99 8.29 5.24
N PRO A 27 3.78 8.68 4.28
CA PRO A 27 3.52 9.87 3.46
C PRO A 27 2.58 9.54 2.31
N SER A 28 1.76 10.50 1.92
CA SER A 28 1.08 10.49 0.62
C SER A 28 1.03 11.88 0.00
N VAL A 29 1.07 11.93 -1.31
CA VAL A 29 0.93 13.14 -2.09
C VAL A 29 0.05 12.86 -3.31
N GLY A 30 -0.93 13.72 -3.52
CA GLY A 30 -1.84 13.69 -4.67
C GLY A 30 -1.82 15.04 -5.40
N LEU A 31 -1.76 15.00 -6.70
CA LEU A 31 -1.87 16.16 -7.57
C LEU A 31 -2.97 15.92 -8.59
N SER A 32 -3.88 16.86 -8.74
CA SER A 32 -4.86 16.81 -9.81
C SER A 32 -5.04 18.17 -10.49
N ALA A 33 -5.08 18.16 -11.82
CA ALA A 33 -5.21 19.33 -12.64
C ALA A 33 -6.44 19.19 -13.57
N VAL A 34 -7.35 20.15 -13.49
CA VAL A 34 -8.44 20.28 -14.45
C VAL A 34 -7.92 21.15 -15.60
N ILE A 35 -7.45 20.50 -16.66
CA ILE A 35 -6.80 21.16 -17.79
C ILE A 35 -7.81 22.02 -18.55
N SER A 36 -9.05 21.54 -18.72
CA SER A 36 -10.12 22.29 -19.38
C SER A 36 -10.49 23.62 -18.71
N SER A 37 -10.10 23.81 -17.44
CA SER A 37 -10.28 25.13 -16.79
C SER A 37 -9.03 26.03 -16.87
N MET A 38 -7.92 25.51 -17.40
CA MET A 38 -6.63 26.22 -17.51
C MET A 38 -6.30 26.59 -18.95
N ALA A 39 -6.82 25.84 -19.91
CA ALA A 39 -6.63 26.04 -21.34
C ALA A 39 -7.97 25.92 -22.07
N ASP A 40 -8.17 26.77 -23.09
CA ASP A 40 -9.33 26.67 -23.95
C ASP A 40 -9.19 25.49 -24.91
N LEU A 41 -9.97 24.44 -24.65
CA LEU A 41 -10.01 23.21 -25.44
C LEU A 41 -11.20 23.15 -26.39
N SER A 42 -11.97 24.25 -26.57
CA SER A 42 -13.20 24.29 -27.38
C SER A 42 -12.99 23.84 -28.83
N LYS A 43 -11.81 24.14 -29.39
CA LYS A 43 -11.44 23.75 -30.75
C LYS A 43 -11.08 22.28 -30.95
N THR A 44 -10.87 21.54 -29.86
CA THR A 44 -10.42 20.11 -29.89
C THR A 44 -11.58 19.13 -29.70
N GLY A 45 -12.82 19.64 -29.47
CA GLY A 45 -13.96 18.79 -29.14
C GLY A 45 -13.93 18.17 -27.75
N ILE A 46 -12.95 18.58 -26.91
CA ILE A 46 -12.79 18.11 -25.50
C ILE A 46 -13.60 19.04 -24.62
N SER A 47 -14.68 18.55 -24.03
CA SER A 47 -15.53 19.30 -23.10
C SER A 47 -14.96 19.36 -21.68
N PHE A 48 -14.22 18.34 -21.29
CA PHE A 48 -13.60 18.25 -19.97
C PHE A 48 -12.34 17.38 -20.03
N LEU A 49 -11.27 17.83 -19.38
CA LEU A 49 -10.04 17.06 -19.21
C LEU A 49 -9.47 17.29 -17.81
N LYS A 50 -9.34 16.22 -17.06
CA LYS A 50 -8.68 16.19 -15.74
C LYS A 50 -7.59 15.14 -15.75
N ILE A 51 -6.41 15.51 -15.27
CA ILE A 51 -5.28 14.58 -15.01
C ILE A 51 -5.09 14.50 -13.51
N ARG A 52 -4.84 13.30 -13.01
CA ARG A 52 -4.54 13.03 -11.61
C ARG A 52 -3.28 12.17 -11.50
N THR A 53 -2.48 12.42 -10.49
CA THR A 53 -1.37 11.54 -10.10
C THR A 53 -1.30 11.48 -8.59
N SER A 54 -0.96 10.32 -8.06
CA SER A 54 -0.79 10.14 -6.63
C SER A 54 0.36 9.19 -6.33
N TYR A 55 0.98 9.44 -5.19
CA TYR A 55 1.95 8.54 -4.58
C TYR A 55 1.59 8.39 -3.10
N ALA A 56 1.56 7.15 -2.63
CA ALA A 56 1.28 6.86 -1.25
C ALA A 56 2.14 5.69 -0.73
N GLU A 57 2.54 5.79 0.52
CA GLU A 57 3.13 4.66 1.24
C GLU A 57 2.18 4.21 2.34
N VAL A 58 2.08 2.89 2.54
CA VAL A 58 1.33 2.26 3.63
C VAL A 58 2.21 1.19 4.25
N GLY A 59 2.25 1.12 5.57
CA GLY A 59 2.92 0.06 6.29
C GLY A 59 1.91 -0.86 6.98
N ASN A 60 2.26 -2.12 7.09
CA ASN A 60 1.47 -3.13 7.80
C ASN A 60 2.36 -3.76 8.88
N PRO A 61 2.04 -3.58 10.17
CA PRO A 61 2.81 -4.20 11.23
C PRO A 61 2.64 -5.73 11.23
N PRO A 62 3.61 -6.50 11.75
CA PRO A 62 3.50 -7.93 11.85
C PRO A 62 2.37 -8.36 12.81
N GLN A 63 2.08 -9.64 12.86
CA GLN A 63 1.12 -10.20 13.80
C GLN A 63 1.56 -9.95 15.25
N ARG A 64 0.58 -9.84 16.15
CA ARG A 64 0.87 -9.67 17.59
C ARG A 64 1.59 -10.87 18.15
N TYR A 65 2.48 -10.61 19.12
CA TYR A 65 3.17 -11.61 19.94
C TYR A 65 4.23 -12.46 19.22
N ILE A 66 4.56 -12.20 17.95
CA ILE A 66 5.61 -12.96 17.26
C ILE A 66 7.03 -12.43 17.53
N THR A 67 7.15 -11.22 18.05
CA THR A 67 8.44 -10.56 18.32
C THR A 67 9.01 -10.89 19.70
N GLY A 68 8.19 -11.40 20.63
CA GLY A 68 8.58 -11.76 21.98
C GLY A 68 8.59 -13.27 22.23
N ARG A 69 9.24 -13.68 23.29
CA ARG A 69 9.11 -15.06 23.78
C ARG A 69 7.83 -15.18 24.60
N ASN A 70 6.96 -16.07 24.20
CA ASN A 70 5.72 -16.36 24.90
C ASN A 70 5.83 -17.74 25.56
N TYR A 71 5.18 -17.88 26.69
CA TYR A 71 5.06 -19.14 27.42
C TYR A 71 3.58 -19.37 27.71
N SER A 72 3.11 -20.59 27.55
CA SER A 72 1.77 -20.96 27.98
C SER A 72 1.86 -21.92 29.19
N ILE A 73 0.97 -21.67 30.16
CA ILE A 73 0.88 -22.56 31.35
C ILE A 73 -0.46 -23.29 31.25
N LYS A 74 -0.40 -24.60 31.08
CA LYS A 74 -1.61 -25.45 31.05
C LYS A 74 -1.42 -26.59 32.10
N GLY A 75 -2.36 -26.67 33.05
CA GLY A 75 -2.33 -27.72 34.08
C GLY A 75 -1.05 -27.71 34.94
N GLY A 76 -0.44 -26.52 35.17
CA GLY A 76 0.80 -26.39 35.93
C GLY A 76 2.09 -26.69 35.13
N VAL A 77 1.97 -27.04 33.86
CA VAL A 77 3.10 -27.29 32.96
C VAL A 77 3.36 -26.05 32.10
N VAL A 78 4.61 -25.56 32.15
CA VAL A 78 5.07 -24.46 31.27
C VAL A 78 5.45 -25.05 29.91
N THR A 79 4.79 -24.57 28.87
CA THR A 79 5.12 -24.94 27.48
C THR A 79 5.70 -23.72 26.78
N THR A 80 6.84 -23.87 26.13
CA THR A 80 7.42 -22.86 25.24
C THR A 80 6.70 -22.87 23.90
N GLU A 81 6.55 -21.72 23.28
CA GLU A 81 6.04 -21.67 21.91
C GLU A 81 7.02 -22.33 20.94
N THR A 82 6.44 -22.94 19.93
CA THR A 82 7.20 -23.61 18.86
C THR A 82 7.69 -22.65 17.78
N ILE A 83 7.39 -21.35 17.91
CA ILE A 83 7.76 -20.29 16.98
C ILE A 83 8.94 -19.51 17.56
N ALA A 84 9.99 -19.35 16.77
CA ALA A 84 11.15 -18.55 17.17
C ALA A 84 10.76 -17.07 17.31
N PRO A 85 11.18 -16.37 18.38
CA PRO A 85 10.95 -14.93 18.50
C PRO A 85 11.67 -14.18 17.40
N ALA A 86 10.93 -13.32 16.70
CA ALA A 86 11.40 -12.62 15.52
C ALA A 86 11.75 -11.17 15.86
N THR A 87 12.95 -10.95 16.40
CA THR A 87 13.42 -9.64 16.90
C THR A 87 13.90 -8.68 15.81
N HIS A 88 14.19 -9.18 14.61
CA HIS A 88 14.68 -8.36 13.49
C HIS A 88 13.63 -8.14 12.39
N LEU A 89 12.35 -8.23 12.76
CA LEU A 89 11.28 -7.97 11.82
C LEU A 89 11.12 -6.47 11.55
N ARG A 90 10.82 -6.18 10.30
CA ARG A 90 10.40 -4.86 9.83
C ARG A 90 8.94 -4.90 9.42
N PRO A 91 8.22 -3.78 9.51
CA PRO A 91 6.88 -3.71 8.95
C PRO A 91 6.92 -3.92 7.43
N GLU A 92 5.92 -4.57 6.90
CA GLU A 92 5.70 -4.59 5.46
C GLU A 92 5.40 -3.17 4.98
N ARG A 93 5.97 -2.77 3.85
CA ARG A 93 5.75 -1.46 3.24
C ARG A 93 5.23 -1.61 1.83
N THR A 94 4.10 -1.01 1.55
CA THR A 94 3.52 -0.92 0.22
C THR A 94 3.64 0.51 -0.30
N LYS A 95 4.25 0.66 -1.46
CA LYS A 95 4.37 1.91 -2.20
C LYS A 95 3.47 1.83 -3.42
N SER A 96 2.59 2.80 -3.56
CA SER A 96 1.64 2.90 -4.66
C SER A 96 1.88 4.17 -5.45
N PHE A 97 1.92 4.05 -6.76
CA PHE A 97 1.95 5.17 -7.69
C PHE A 97 0.82 5.01 -8.69
N GLU A 98 0.06 6.07 -8.90
CA GLU A 98 -1.07 6.09 -9.83
C GLU A 98 -1.04 7.34 -10.71
N VAL A 99 -1.39 7.17 -11.98
CA VAL A 99 -1.67 8.26 -12.91
C VAL A 99 -3.00 7.97 -13.59
N GLY A 100 -3.89 8.95 -13.57
CA GLY A 100 -5.21 8.81 -14.18
C GLY A 100 -5.59 10.03 -15.01
N MET A 101 -6.46 9.79 -15.97
CA MET A 101 -7.03 10.81 -16.84
C MET A 101 -8.53 10.61 -16.98
N ASN A 102 -9.30 11.67 -16.73
CA ASN A 102 -10.72 11.72 -17.08
C ASN A 102 -10.89 12.68 -18.25
N ALA A 103 -11.51 12.22 -19.30
CA ALA A 103 -11.84 13.03 -20.47
C ALA A 103 -13.33 12.94 -20.83
N LYS A 104 -13.92 14.07 -21.28
CA LYS A 104 -15.26 14.10 -21.85
C LYS A 104 -15.20 14.85 -23.18
N PHE A 105 -15.94 14.36 -24.15
CA PHE A 105 -15.95 14.82 -25.52
C PHE A 105 -17.37 15.11 -25.98
N LEU A 106 -17.49 15.91 -27.04
CA LEU A 106 -18.74 16.19 -27.76
C LEU A 106 -19.87 16.62 -26.80
N ASP A 107 -19.67 17.72 -26.09
CA ASP A 107 -20.62 18.25 -25.11
C ASP A 107 -21.04 17.23 -24.04
N ASN A 108 -20.04 16.48 -23.52
CA ASN A 108 -20.19 15.44 -22.51
C ASN A 108 -20.97 14.19 -22.96
N LYS A 109 -21.19 13.99 -24.26
CA LYS A 109 -21.85 12.77 -24.76
C LYS A 109 -20.97 11.53 -24.67
N ILE A 110 -19.67 11.68 -24.84
CA ILE A 110 -18.69 10.60 -24.68
C ILE A 110 -17.81 10.92 -23.49
N TRP A 111 -17.56 9.93 -22.66
CA TRP A 111 -16.61 10.04 -21.56
C TRP A 111 -15.68 8.85 -21.52
N ALA A 112 -14.46 9.08 -21.07
CA ALA A 112 -13.45 8.04 -20.84
C ALA A 112 -12.69 8.32 -19.55
N ASP A 113 -12.40 7.26 -18.82
CA ASP A 113 -11.49 7.24 -17.68
C ASP A 113 -10.38 6.24 -17.96
N PHE A 114 -9.14 6.65 -17.72
CA PHE A 114 -7.97 5.84 -17.87
C PHE A 114 -7.11 5.96 -16.61
N THR A 115 -6.67 4.84 -16.07
CA THR A 115 -5.79 4.81 -14.89
C THR A 115 -4.69 3.78 -15.11
N TYR A 116 -3.47 4.20 -14.88
CA TYR A 116 -2.30 3.32 -14.71
C TYR A 116 -1.92 3.30 -13.25
N TYR A 117 -1.66 2.12 -12.70
CA TYR A 117 -1.17 1.96 -11.34
C TYR A 117 0.03 1.03 -11.28
N ASN A 118 0.88 1.28 -10.29
CA ASN A 118 2.02 0.42 -9.95
C ASN A 118 2.16 0.39 -8.42
N THR A 119 1.99 -0.78 -7.84
CA THR A 119 2.06 -1.01 -6.40
C THR A 119 3.13 -2.04 -6.09
N ALA A 120 4.07 -1.67 -5.22
CA ALA A 120 5.16 -2.53 -4.81
C ALA A 120 5.14 -2.74 -3.28
N THR A 121 5.04 -3.99 -2.85
CA THR A 121 5.12 -4.38 -1.44
C THR A 121 6.50 -4.95 -1.14
N TYR A 122 7.15 -4.39 -0.12
CA TYR A 122 8.48 -4.74 0.35
C TYR A 122 8.43 -5.36 1.74
N ASN A 123 9.43 -6.11 2.11
CA ASN A 123 9.60 -6.72 3.42
C ASN A 123 8.41 -7.63 3.79
N GLN A 124 7.86 -8.37 2.83
CA GLN A 124 6.79 -9.30 3.14
C GLN A 124 7.20 -10.28 4.23
N LEU A 125 6.27 -10.57 5.13
CA LEU A 125 6.49 -11.47 6.24
C LEU A 125 6.24 -12.91 5.81
N PHE A 126 7.29 -13.74 5.83
CA PHE A 126 7.20 -15.16 5.54
C PHE A 126 7.43 -15.99 6.79
N CYS A 127 6.59 -17.01 6.96
CA CYS A 127 6.75 -18.04 7.94
C CYS A 127 7.41 -19.26 7.28
N TYR A 128 8.49 -19.76 7.83
CA TYR A 128 9.18 -20.95 7.31
C TYR A 128 9.45 -21.96 8.45
N ASP A 129 9.67 -23.22 8.07
CA ASP A 129 10.01 -24.28 9.02
C ASP A 129 11.46 -24.11 9.48
N ALA A 130 11.63 -23.94 10.79
CA ALA A 130 12.96 -23.76 11.38
C ALA A 130 13.72 -25.09 11.48
N PRO A 131 15.05 -25.09 11.31
CA PRO A 131 15.86 -26.29 11.52
C PRO A 131 15.68 -26.86 12.93
N PRO A 132 15.55 -28.18 13.09
CA PRO A 132 15.34 -28.82 14.40
C PRO A 132 16.39 -28.46 15.44
N SER A 133 17.61 -28.14 15.01
CA SER A 133 18.72 -27.71 15.88
C SER A 133 18.44 -26.39 16.63
N THR A 134 17.49 -25.59 16.18
CA THR A 134 17.12 -24.32 16.82
C THR A 134 16.18 -24.51 18.02
N GLY A 135 15.57 -25.68 18.16
CA GLY A 135 14.55 -25.97 19.18
C GLY A 135 13.16 -25.40 18.83
N TYR A 136 13.00 -24.74 17.68
CA TYR A 136 11.75 -24.20 17.20
C TYR A 136 11.26 -24.97 15.96
N LYS A 137 9.94 -24.94 15.73
CA LYS A 137 9.36 -25.55 14.53
C LYS A 137 9.23 -24.54 13.38
N LYS A 138 8.98 -23.26 13.72
CA LYS A 138 8.76 -22.20 12.74
C LYS A 138 9.53 -20.95 13.12
N ALA A 139 9.87 -20.16 12.10
CA ALA A 139 10.44 -18.84 12.27
C ALA A 139 9.87 -17.88 11.22
N TYR A 140 9.96 -16.59 11.50
CA TYR A 140 9.53 -15.53 10.60
C TYR A 140 10.74 -14.76 10.09
N LEU A 141 10.65 -14.33 8.83
CA LEU A 141 11.61 -13.41 8.22
C LEU A 141 10.89 -12.45 7.27
N ASN A 142 11.45 -11.28 7.10
CA ASN A 142 11.07 -10.39 6.01
C ASN A 142 11.85 -10.76 4.77
N ALA A 143 11.15 -11.08 3.69
CA ALA A 143 11.77 -11.39 2.40
C ALA A 143 10.88 -10.93 1.24
N GLY A 144 11.53 -10.76 0.10
CA GLY A 144 10.85 -10.55 -1.16
C GLY A 144 10.32 -9.13 -1.39
N LYS A 145 9.95 -8.94 -2.63
CA LYS A 145 9.24 -7.78 -3.17
C LYS A 145 8.19 -8.31 -4.12
N VAL A 146 6.96 -7.90 -3.94
CA VAL A 146 5.87 -8.16 -4.88
C VAL A 146 5.53 -6.87 -5.57
N ASN A 147 5.46 -6.89 -6.90
CA ASN A 147 5.10 -5.75 -7.71
C ASN A 147 3.85 -6.08 -8.53
N ASN A 148 2.82 -5.26 -8.39
CA ASN A 148 1.59 -5.33 -9.15
C ASN A 148 1.43 -4.04 -9.93
N TRP A 149 1.19 -4.16 -11.22
CA TRP A 149 0.89 -3.00 -12.05
C TRP A 149 -0.24 -3.34 -13.01
N GLY A 150 -0.96 -2.34 -13.44
CA GLY A 150 -2.03 -2.56 -14.38
C GLY A 150 -2.53 -1.26 -14.98
N ILE A 151 -3.43 -1.44 -15.94
CA ILE A 151 -4.15 -0.38 -16.64
C ILE A 151 -5.63 -0.66 -16.51
N GLU A 152 -6.39 0.34 -16.12
CA GLU A 152 -7.84 0.34 -16.11
C GLU A 152 -8.34 1.37 -17.10
N ALA A 153 -9.29 0.98 -17.94
CA ALA A 153 -9.91 1.88 -18.89
C ALA A 153 -11.42 1.65 -18.92
N VAL A 154 -12.17 2.72 -18.82
CA VAL A 154 -13.64 2.71 -18.93
C VAL A 154 -14.06 3.81 -19.86
N ALA A 155 -14.99 3.53 -20.75
CA ALA A 155 -15.59 4.52 -21.66
C ALA A 155 -17.10 4.33 -21.71
N GLY A 156 -17.81 5.43 -21.92
CA GLY A 156 -19.25 5.40 -22.04
C GLY A 156 -19.78 6.48 -23.00
N TYR A 157 -20.97 6.24 -23.48
CA TYR A 157 -21.73 7.16 -24.33
C TYR A 157 -23.11 7.44 -23.73
N LYS A 158 -23.48 8.70 -23.70
CA LYS A 158 -24.80 9.16 -23.27
C LYS A 158 -25.54 9.75 -24.45
N ASN A 159 -26.63 9.12 -24.86
CA ASN A 159 -27.57 9.66 -25.82
C ASN A 159 -28.60 10.52 -25.06
N THR A 160 -28.61 11.81 -25.35
CA THR A 160 -29.62 12.77 -24.82
C THR A 160 -30.39 13.32 -25.97
#